data_08da41369d4bd8e19a8bf9a217f86afe
#
_entry.id   08da41369d4bd8e19a8bf9a217f86afe
#
_cell.length_a   1.000
_cell.length_b   1.000
_cell.length_c   1.000
_cell.angle_alpha   90.00
_cell.angle_beta   90.00
_cell.angle_gamma   90.00
#
_symmetry.space_group_name_H-M   'P 1'
#
loop_
_entity.id
_entity.type
_entity.pdbx_description
1 polymer ?
#
loop_
_entity_poly.entity_id
_entity_poly.type
_entity_poly.pdbx_seq_one_letter_code
_entity_poly.pdbx_strand_id
1 'polypeptide(L)'
;MGREKLGSRLGFILLSAGCAIGIGNVWKFPYVVGQNGGGVFVLIYLIFLAILGIPVLSMEFAIGRAAQKSPVKMYQELEPKGTVWHIHGKAAMIGGYLLMMFYTTVAGWMVRYFVSTAAGDLSSLDVSGISQKFNQMLSDAPMMILYMGIVIVAAVLVCSIGLKNGLERVTKVMMLALLGIMVILAINSFFMPSGEQGIAFYLMPNFEEVQKIGIGTIIVNAMNQAFFTLSLGIGAMAIFGSYIGKERSLLGESVNVAILDTLVALSSGLIIFPACFAYGVDVDSGPSLIFITLPNIFNNLPLGRLWGSLFFVFMSFAALSTVLAVFEEITACTQDLFGWGRKKSCIVNGILLFVLSLPCSLGFNLLSFIQPLGEGTSIMDLEDFIVSNLILPLGSLVIILFCVLKKGWGWDNYIREANTGKGLKMKNFMRGYVTCVLPVMVIVLFVIGIIRTFAQS
;
A
#
# COMPACT_ATOMS: atom_id res chain seq x y z
N MET A 1 -22.82 -21.14 1.15
CA MET A 1 -21.54 -21.77 0.84
C MET A 1 -20.56 -21.38 1.93
N GLY A 2 -19.71 -22.31 2.41
CA GLY A 2 -18.67 -21.99 3.38
C GLY A 2 -17.63 -21.08 2.75
N ARG A 3 -17.00 -20.19 3.54
CA ARG A 3 -15.94 -19.29 3.09
C ARG A 3 -14.73 -20.11 2.63
N GLU A 4 -14.12 -19.75 1.50
CA GLU A 4 -12.85 -20.33 1.07
C GLU A 4 -11.77 -20.05 2.12
N LYS A 5 -10.80 -20.96 2.28
CA LYS A 5 -9.69 -20.81 3.22
C LYS A 5 -8.37 -20.87 2.49
N LEU A 6 -7.39 -20.13 2.99
CA LEU A 6 -6.01 -20.21 2.53
C LEU A 6 -5.40 -21.57 2.82
N GLY A 7 -4.53 -22.02 1.95
CA GLY A 7 -3.90 -23.33 2.05
C GLY A 7 -2.79 -23.41 3.09
N SER A 8 -2.18 -22.27 3.45
CA SER A 8 -1.04 -22.23 4.36
C SER A 8 -0.94 -20.92 5.15
N ARG A 9 -0.33 -20.99 6.35
CA ARG A 9 0.02 -19.81 7.13
C ARG A 9 0.96 -18.87 6.38
N LEU A 10 1.97 -19.41 5.70
CA LEU A 10 2.89 -18.61 4.89
C LEU A 10 2.13 -17.88 3.76
N GLY A 11 1.16 -18.55 3.14
CA GLY A 11 0.28 -17.94 2.15
C GLY A 11 -0.49 -16.75 2.72
N PHE A 12 -1.04 -16.88 3.92
CA PHE A 12 -1.72 -15.77 4.60
C PHE A 12 -0.76 -14.59 4.88
N ILE A 13 0.41 -14.85 5.46
CA ILE A 13 1.38 -13.80 5.80
C ILE A 13 1.85 -13.08 4.52
N LEU A 14 2.23 -13.83 3.47
CA LEU A 14 2.71 -13.24 2.23
C LEU A 14 1.61 -12.53 1.43
N LEU A 15 0.37 -13.01 1.48
CA LEU A 15 -0.77 -12.35 0.84
C LEU A 15 -1.11 -11.04 1.57
N SER A 16 -1.19 -11.06 2.90
CA SER A 16 -1.46 -9.86 3.70
C SER A 16 -0.31 -8.86 3.62
N ALA A 17 0.94 -9.33 3.69
CA ALA A 17 2.10 -8.48 3.48
C ALA A 17 2.14 -7.92 2.05
N GLY A 18 1.78 -8.71 1.02
CA GLY A 18 1.70 -8.24 -0.36
C GLY A 18 0.60 -7.21 -0.60
N CYS A 19 -0.43 -7.16 0.24
CA CYS A 19 -1.41 -6.07 0.24
C CYS A 19 -0.83 -4.79 0.83
N ALA A 20 -0.06 -4.90 1.91
CA ALA A 20 0.62 -3.78 2.56
C ALA A 20 1.80 -3.29 1.72
N ILE A 21 2.66 -4.21 1.28
CA ILE A 21 3.84 -3.93 0.45
C ILE A 21 3.40 -3.53 -0.95
N GLY A 22 3.33 -2.24 -1.17
CA GLY A 22 2.95 -1.67 -2.45
C GLY A 22 3.94 -0.63 -2.94
N ILE A 23 3.48 0.19 -3.86
CA ILE A 23 4.21 1.36 -4.36
C ILE A 23 4.56 2.31 -3.21
N GLY A 24 3.72 2.34 -2.17
CA GLY A 24 3.94 3.14 -0.96
C GLY A 24 5.25 2.86 -0.24
N ASN A 25 5.68 1.60 -0.17
CA ASN A 25 6.92 1.20 0.51
C ASN A 25 8.17 1.51 -0.32
N VAL A 26 8.05 1.40 -1.64
CA VAL A 26 9.22 1.49 -2.52
C VAL A 26 9.39 2.89 -3.09
N TRP A 27 8.33 3.66 -3.19
CA TRP A 27 8.33 5.01 -3.70
C TRP A 27 8.06 6.07 -2.63
N LYS A 28 6.85 6.03 -2.03
CA LYS A 28 6.41 7.08 -1.08
C LYS A 28 7.26 7.10 0.19
N PHE A 29 7.63 5.95 0.71
CA PHE A 29 8.43 5.87 1.93
C PHE A 29 9.83 6.51 1.76
N PRO A 30 10.69 6.14 0.78
CA PRO A 30 11.97 6.82 0.59
C PRO A 30 11.82 8.32 0.33
N TYR A 31 10.85 8.73 -0.47
CA TYR A 31 10.55 10.13 -0.73
C TYR A 31 10.24 10.91 0.56
N VAL A 32 9.33 10.39 1.39
CA VAL A 32 8.98 11.04 2.67
C VAL A 32 10.15 11.03 3.64
N VAL A 33 10.97 9.97 3.68
CA VAL A 33 12.21 9.91 4.46
C VAL A 33 13.17 11.02 4.02
N GLY A 34 13.35 11.19 2.71
CA GLY A 34 14.22 12.25 2.13
C GLY A 34 13.79 13.63 2.58
N GLN A 35 12.49 13.93 2.53
CA GLN A 35 11.93 15.23 2.94
C GLN A 35 11.95 15.47 4.47
N ASN A 36 12.11 14.44 5.29
CA ASN A 36 11.96 14.54 6.75
C ASN A 36 13.23 14.21 7.53
N GLY A 37 14.41 14.39 6.91
CA GLY A 37 15.69 14.32 7.63
C GLY A 37 16.17 12.89 7.94
N GLY A 38 15.79 11.89 7.14
CA GLY A 38 16.42 10.57 7.16
C GLY A 38 16.15 9.75 8.42
N GLY A 39 17.22 9.36 9.14
CA GLY A 39 17.17 8.37 10.20
C GLY A 39 16.25 8.69 11.37
N VAL A 40 16.07 9.96 11.74
CA VAL A 40 15.13 10.34 12.82
C VAL A 40 13.69 10.05 12.42
N PHE A 41 13.32 10.36 11.17
CA PHE A 41 12.01 10.02 10.64
C PHE A 41 11.77 8.50 10.67
N VAL A 42 12.75 7.71 10.21
CA VAL A 42 12.66 6.25 10.21
C VAL A 42 12.39 5.70 11.60
N LEU A 43 13.10 6.21 12.62
CA LEU A 43 12.90 5.79 14.01
C LEU A 43 11.47 6.11 14.49
N ILE A 44 11.00 7.34 14.27
CA ILE A 44 9.66 7.76 14.68
C ILE A 44 8.58 6.96 13.93
N TYR A 45 8.78 6.70 12.64
CA TYR A 45 7.91 5.85 11.83
C TYR A 45 7.78 4.44 12.42
N LEU A 46 8.88 3.79 12.81
CA LEU A 46 8.86 2.45 13.41
C LEU A 46 8.10 2.42 14.74
N ILE A 47 8.23 3.48 15.55
CA ILE A 47 7.46 3.62 16.79
C ILE A 47 5.96 3.70 16.47
N PHE A 48 5.54 4.56 15.54
CA PHE A 48 4.12 4.67 15.16
C PHE A 48 3.58 3.41 14.50
N LEU A 49 4.38 2.72 13.70
CA LEU A 49 3.97 1.43 13.13
C LEU A 49 3.65 0.41 14.23
N ALA A 50 4.47 0.37 15.28
CA ALA A 50 4.27 -0.54 16.40
C ALA A 50 3.04 -0.17 17.26
N ILE A 51 2.88 1.12 17.59
CA ILE A 51 1.83 1.55 18.52
C ILE A 51 0.48 1.81 17.83
N LEU A 52 0.47 2.20 16.55
CA LEU A 52 -0.75 2.52 15.80
C LEU A 52 -1.07 1.43 14.78
N GLY A 53 -0.13 1.11 13.89
CA GLY A 53 -0.36 0.20 12.77
C GLY A 53 -0.74 -1.22 13.21
N ILE A 54 0.08 -1.86 14.04
CA ILE A 54 -0.12 -3.25 14.47
C ILE A 54 -1.45 -3.45 15.22
N PRO A 55 -1.86 -2.61 16.18
CA PRO A 55 -3.15 -2.76 16.84
C PRO A 55 -4.35 -2.67 15.88
N VAL A 56 -4.36 -1.70 14.96
CA VAL A 56 -5.45 -1.53 13.98
C VAL A 56 -5.51 -2.72 13.03
N LEU A 57 -4.35 -3.18 12.53
CA LEU A 57 -4.25 -4.38 11.69
C LEU A 57 -4.83 -5.62 12.39
N SER A 58 -4.50 -5.80 13.68
CA SER A 58 -5.06 -6.90 14.48
C SER A 58 -6.58 -6.82 14.63
N MET A 59 -7.15 -5.61 14.73
CA MET A 59 -8.59 -5.39 14.79
C MET A 59 -9.26 -5.73 13.46
N GLU A 60 -8.68 -5.30 12.36
CA GLU A 60 -9.21 -5.56 11.03
C GLU A 60 -9.22 -7.06 10.73
N PHE A 61 -8.14 -7.77 11.01
CA PHE A 61 -8.10 -9.23 10.94
C PHE A 61 -9.15 -9.90 11.86
N ALA A 62 -9.35 -9.36 13.07
CA ALA A 62 -10.28 -9.94 14.04
C ALA A 62 -11.74 -9.86 13.57
N ILE A 63 -12.16 -8.71 13.05
CA ILE A 63 -13.50 -8.53 12.51
C ILE A 63 -13.73 -9.52 11.35
N GLY A 64 -12.79 -9.58 10.40
CA GLY A 64 -12.87 -10.50 9.27
C GLY A 64 -12.93 -11.96 9.69
N ARG A 65 -12.06 -12.40 10.63
CA ARG A 65 -12.01 -13.78 11.12
C ARG A 65 -13.25 -14.17 11.90
N ALA A 66 -13.79 -13.27 12.70
CA ALA A 66 -15.02 -13.53 13.47
C ALA A 66 -16.25 -13.61 12.56
N ALA A 67 -16.38 -12.70 11.60
CA ALA A 67 -17.53 -12.65 10.71
C ALA A 67 -17.50 -13.73 9.62
N GLN A 68 -16.32 -14.16 9.15
CA GLN A 68 -16.15 -15.06 7.99
C GLN A 68 -16.91 -14.51 6.75
N LYS A 69 -16.95 -13.19 6.60
CA LYS A 69 -17.63 -12.45 5.51
C LYS A 69 -16.70 -11.37 4.95
N SER A 70 -17.05 -10.87 3.76
CA SER A 70 -16.39 -9.68 3.19
C SER A 70 -16.77 -8.41 3.95
N PRO A 71 -16.04 -7.30 3.75
CA PRO A 71 -16.29 -6.03 4.42
C PRO A 71 -17.76 -5.57 4.37
N VAL A 72 -18.44 -5.76 3.25
CA VAL A 72 -19.85 -5.33 3.08
C VAL A 72 -20.84 -6.07 3.98
N LYS A 73 -20.50 -7.26 4.48
CA LYS A 73 -21.38 -8.05 5.35
C LYS A 73 -20.81 -8.31 6.74
N MET A 74 -19.50 -8.11 6.96
CA MET A 74 -18.87 -8.45 8.24
C MET A 74 -19.48 -7.70 9.42
N TYR A 75 -19.83 -6.43 9.23
CA TYR A 75 -20.46 -5.65 10.29
C TYR A 75 -21.86 -6.12 10.62
N GLN A 76 -22.67 -6.48 9.61
CA GLN A 76 -24.02 -7.02 9.83
C GLN A 76 -24.04 -8.29 10.65
N GLU A 77 -22.99 -9.13 10.53
CA GLU A 77 -22.85 -10.38 11.31
C GLU A 77 -22.48 -10.12 12.78
N LEU A 78 -21.80 -9.01 13.08
CA LEU A 78 -21.19 -8.76 14.39
C LEU A 78 -21.82 -7.59 15.15
N GLU A 79 -22.52 -6.69 14.47
CA GLU A 79 -23.08 -5.49 15.09
C GLU A 79 -24.30 -5.80 15.98
N PRO A 80 -24.49 -5.05 17.07
CA PRO A 80 -25.71 -5.12 17.87
C PRO A 80 -26.93 -4.69 17.04
N LYS A 81 -28.09 -5.31 17.30
CA LYS A 81 -29.34 -4.98 16.62
C LYS A 81 -29.67 -3.49 16.79
N GLY A 82 -30.06 -2.84 15.69
CA GLY A 82 -30.44 -1.42 15.68
C GLY A 82 -29.29 -0.46 15.54
N THR A 83 -28.07 -0.93 15.26
CA THR A 83 -26.91 -0.08 14.93
C THR A 83 -26.72 0.01 13.40
N VAL A 84 -25.83 0.92 12.97
CA VAL A 84 -25.63 1.25 11.54
C VAL A 84 -24.18 1.04 11.10
N TRP A 85 -23.41 0.24 11.81
CA TRP A 85 -22.01 -0.01 11.47
C TRP A 85 -21.79 -0.63 10.10
N HIS A 86 -22.77 -1.38 9.60
CA HIS A 86 -22.75 -1.99 8.27
C HIS A 86 -22.64 -0.97 7.12
N ILE A 87 -22.94 0.31 7.35
CA ILE A 87 -22.75 1.36 6.34
C ILE A 87 -21.26 1.46 5.98
N HIS A 88 -20.37 1.32 6.97
CA HIS A 88 -18.92 1.36 6.73
C HIS A 88 -18.46 0.24 5.79
N GLY A 89 -19.06 -0.94 5.84
CA GLY A 89 -18.71 -2.02 4.91
C GLY A 89 -18.96 -1.66 3.44
N LYS A 90 -20.01 -0.88 3.15
CA LYS A 90 -20.26 -0.34 1.80
C LYS A 90 -19.27 0.75 1.43
N ALA A 91 -18.95 1.64 2.38
CA ALA A 91 -17.93 2.68 2.17
C ALA A 91 -16.54 2.08 1.91
N ALA A 92 -16.16 1.02 2.62
CA ALA A 92 -14.92 0.28 2.40
C ALA A 92 -14.85 -0.28 0.97
N MET A 93 -15.91 -0.91 0.47
CA MET A 93 -15.96 -1.40 -0.92
C MET A 93 -15.80 -0.27 -1.95
N ILE A 94 -16.44 0.88 -1.73
CA ILE A 94 -16.25 2.06 -2.59
C ILE A 94 -14.80 2.55 -2.53
N GLY A 95 -14.20 2.56 -1.33
CA GLY A 95 -12.79 2.88 -1.12
C GLY A 95 -11.86 1.96 -1.90
N GLY A 96 -12.16 0.65 -1.93
CA GLY A 96 -11.42 -0.32 -2.73
C GLY A 96 -11.48 0.00 -4.24
N TYR A 97 -12.64 0.38 -4.78
CA TYR A 97 -12.75 0.82 -6.18
C TYR A 97 -11.94 2.10 -6.44
N LEU A 98 -12.08 3.12 -5.58
CA LEU A 98 -11.34 4.38 -5.72
C LEU A 98 -9.83 4.16 -5.67
N LEU A 99 -9.35 3.33 -4.74
CA LEU A 99 -7.94 2.95 -4.69
C LEU A 99 -7.50 2.31 -6.01
N MET A 100 -8.27 1.35 -6.52
CA MET A 100 -7.93 0.63 -7.74
C MET A 100 -7.93 1.53 -8.99
N MET A 101 -8.73 2.60 -9.03
CA MET A 101 -8.82 3.50 -10.19
C MET A 101 -7.45 4.12 -10.50
N PHE A 102 -6.77 4.69 -9.54
CA PHE A 102 -5.43 5.25 -9.76
C PHE A 102 -4.31 4.20 -9.65
N TYR A 103 -4.46 3.23 -8.77
CA TYR A 103 -3.40 2.25 -8.50
C TYR A 103 -3.12 1.34 -9.70
N THR A 104 -4.15 0.97 -10.48
CA THR A 104 -3.98 0.19 -11.71
C THR A 104 -3.26 0.97 -12.80
N THR A 105 -3.47 2.28 -12.88
CA THR A 105 -2.75 3.18 -13.78
C THR A 105 -1.26 3.22 -13.44
N VAL A 106 -0.92 3.45 -12.17
CA VAL A 106 0.48 3.50 -11.71
C VAL A 106 1.15 2.13 -11.83
N ALA A 107 0.43 1.04 -11.52
CA ALA A 107 0.93 -0.33 -11.77
C ALA A 107 1.23 -0.57 -13.26
N GLY A 108 0.42 -0.03 -14.15
CA GLY A 108 0.66 -0.03 -15.60
C GLY A 108 1.96 0.67 -15.98
N TRP A 109 2.28 1.82 -15.34
CA TRP A 109 3.56 2.51 -15.55
C TRP A 109 4.77 1.66 -15.17
N MET A 110 4.69 0.93 -14.05
CA MET A 110 5.77 0.02 -13.62
C MET A 110 6.03 -1.08 -14.64
N VAL A 111 4.96 -1.71 -15.14
CA VAL A 111 5.06 -2.75 -16.18
C VAL A 111 5.60 -2.17 -17.49
N ARG A 112 5.18 -0.97 -17.91
CA ARG A 112 5.71 -0.28 -19.10
C ARG A 112 7.19 0.02 -18.96
N TYR A 113 7.61 0.55 -17.79
CA TYR A 113 9.01 0.84 -17.54
C TYR A 113 9.88 -0.40 -17.49
N PHE A 114 9.37 -1.51 -16.95
CA PHE A 114 10.05 -2.80 -17.08
C PHE A 114 10.29 -3.16 -18.55
N VAL A 115 9.26 -3.08 -19.39
CA VAL A 115 9.37 -3.41 -20.83
C VAL A 115 10.37 -2.48 -21.53
N SER A 116 10.27 -1.17 -21.32
CA SER A 116 11.17 -0.19 -21.91
C SER A 116 12.63 -0.37 -21.48
N THR A 117 12.86 -0.63 -20.19
CA THR A 117 14.22 -0.86 -19.67
C THR A 117 14.80 -2.17 -20.20
N ALA A 118 14.00 -3.24 -20.21
CA ALA A 118 14.41 -4.54 -20.75
C ALA A 118 14.63 -4.53 -22.26
N ALA A 119 13.89 -3.72 -23.02
CA ALA A 119 14.13 -3.50 -24.43
C ALA A 119 15.39 -2.66 -24.72
N GLY A 120 15.81 -1.83 -23.76
CA GLY A 120 16.94 -0.91 -23.91
C GLY A 120 16.54 0.48 -24.41
N ASP A 121 15.23 0.81 -24.41
CA ASP A 121 14.71 2.09 -24.89
C ASP A 121 15.21 3.30 -24.06
N LEU A 122 15.63 3.06 -22.83
CA LEU A 122 16.17 4.07 -21.92
C LEU A 122 17.68 4.11 -21.90
N SER A 123 18.35 3.12 -22.52
CA SER A 123 19.80 3.03 -22.54
C SER A 123 20.42 4.20 -23.30
N SER A 124 21.54 4.72 -22.80
CA SER A 124 22.25 5.88 -23.39
C SER A 124 21.49 7.23 -23.44
N LEU A 125 20.29 7.31 -22.82
CA LEU A 125 19.62 8.59 -22.64
C LEU A 125 20.17 9.31 -21.39
N ASP A 126 20.30 10.63 -21.50
CA ASP A 126 20.57 11.49 -20.35
C ASP A 126 19.27 11.79 -19.55
N VAL A 127 19.38 12.56 -18.48
CA VAL A 127 18.24 12.95 -17.63
C VAL A 127 17.12 13.60 -18.45
N SER A 128 17.49 14.47 -19.40
CA SER A 128 16.53 15.18 -20.24
C SER A 128 15.80 14.24 -21.20
N GLY A 129 16.51 13.29 -21.81
CA GLY A 129 15.95 12.27 -22.68
C GLY A 129 15.01 11.30 -21.93
N ILE A 130 15.38 10.91 -20.71
CA ILE A 130 14.51 10.05 -19.87
C ILE A 130 13.25 10.80 -19.43
N SER A 131 13.41 12.10 -19.03
CA SER A 131 12.27 12.96 -18.71
C SER A 131 11.30 13.11 -19.89
N GLN A 132 11.85 13.31 -21.09
CA GLN A 132 11.04 13.40 -22.31
C GLN A 132 10.29 12.06 -22.57
N LYS A 133 10.94 10.92 -22.38
CA LYS A 133 10.29 9.60 -22.50
C LYS A 133 9.16 9.41 -21.50
N PHE A 134 9.35 9.86 -20.26
CA PHE A 134 8.31 9.82 -19.23
C PHE A 134 7.11 10.67 -19.64
N ASN A 135 7.33 11.92 -20.04
CA ASN A 135 6.28 12.81 -20.50
C ASN A 135 5.58 12.30 -21.76
N GLN A 136 6.31 11.70 -22.70
CA GLN A 136 5.72 11.03 -23.87
C GLN A 136 4.81 9.88 -23.44
N MET A 137 5.21 9.06 -22.48
CA MET A 137 4.36 7.98 -21.96
C MET A 137 3.07 8.53 -21.35
N LEU A 138 3.15 9.60 -20.54
CA LEU A 138 1.97 10.22 -19.92
C LEU A 138 1.03 10.83 -20.96
N SER A 139 1.58 11.35 -22.08
CA SER A 139 0.81 11.95 -23.16
C SER A 139 0.17 10.92 -24.11
N ASP A 140 0.64 9.67 -24.08
CA ASP A 140 0.16 8.59 -24.96
C ASP A 140 -1.03 7.86 -24.32
N ALA A 141 -2.24 8.37 -24.57
CA ALA A 141 -3.48 7.79 -24.03
C ALA A 141 -3.67 6.31 -24.38
N PRO A 142 -3.51 5.84 -25.64
CA PRO A 142 -3.59 4.42 -25.98
C PRO A 142 -2.62 3.54 -25.19
N MET A 143 -1.37 3.98 -25.03
CA MET A 143 -0.34 3.24 -24.28
C MET A 143 -0.68 3.15 -22.80
N MET A 144 -1.12 4.27 -22.20
CA MET A 144 -1.57 4.32 -20.80
C MET A 144 -2.71 3.33 -20.54
N ILE A 145 -3.75 3.36 -21.40
CA ILE A 145 -4.91 2.47 -21.30
C ILE A 145 -4.51 1.01 -21.49
N LEU A 146 -3.60 0.73 -22.44
CA LEU A 146 -3.13 -0.64 -22.69
C LEU A 146 -2.47 -1.27 -21.47
N TYR A 147 -1.51 -0.58 -20.84
CA TYR A 147 -0.78 -1.14 -19.71
C TYR A 147 -1.64 -1.20 -18.44
N MET A 148 -2.52 -0.23 -18.20
CA MET A 148 -3.57 -0.30 -17.17
C MET A 148 -4.47 -1.52 -17.42
N GLY A 149 -4.92 -1.74 -18.66
CA GLY A 149 -5.74 -2.89 -19.05
C GLY A 149 -5.02 -4.24 -18.82
N ILE A 150 -3.73 -4.33 -19.12
CA ILE A 150 -2.92 -5.53 -18.86
C ILE A 150 -2.92 -5.87 -17.37
N VAL A 151 -2.75 -4.88 -16.50
CA VAL A 151 -2.79 -5.05 -15.04
C VAL A 151 -4.15 -5.57 -14.57
N ILE A 152 -5.25 -4.96 -15.05
CA ILE A 152 -6.61 -5.38 -14.69
C ILE A 152 -6.90 -6.80 -15.19
N VAL A 153 -6.52 -7.14 -16.44
CA VAL A 153 -6.69 -8.48 -16.99
C VAL A 153 -5.89 -9.49 -16.16
N ALA A 154 -4.67 -9.18 -15.76
CA ALA A 154 -3.88 -10.06 -14.90
C ALA A 154 -4.59 -10.31 -13.55
N ALA A 155 -5.18 -9.29 -12.93
CA ALA A 155 -5.95 -9.43 -11.70
C ALA A 155 -7.19 -10.31 -11.89
N VAL A 156 -7.96 -10.09 -12.97
CA VAL A 156 -9.14 -10.90 -13.32
C VAL A 156 -8.75 -12.36 -13.52
N LEU A 157 -7.69 -12.63 -14.28
CA LEU A 157 -7.23 -14.00 -14.57
C LEU A 157 -6.82 -14.71 -13.26
N VAL A 158 -5.93 -14.11 -12.48
CA VAL A 158 -5.41 -14.71 -11.24
C VAL A 158 -6.53 -14.97 -10.23
N CYS A 159 -7.37 -13.96 -9.97
CA CYS A 159 -8.45 -14.11 -8.99
C CYS A 159 -9.57 -15.06 -9.47
N SER A 160 -9.80 -15.18 -10.78
CA SER A 160 -10.79 -16.12 -11.34
C SER A 160 -10.43 -17.59 -11.14
N ILE A 161 -9.14 -17.93 -11.02
CA ILE A 161 -8.66 -19.30 -10.75
C ILE A 161 -9.10 -19.77 -9.35
N GLY A 162 -9.27 -18.86 -8.39
CA GLY A 162 -9.67 -19.13 -7.02
C GLY A 162 -8.64 -18.65 -6.00
N LEU A 163 -9.03 -18.72 -4.73
CA LEU A 163 -8.20 -18.21 -3.64
C LEU A 163 -6.88 -18.98 -3.51
N LYS A 164 -6.94 -20.33 -3.37
CA LYS A 164 -5.76 -21.16 -3.08
C LYS A 164 -4.83 -21.35 -4.28
N ASN A 165 -5.40 -21.69 -5.44
CA ASN A 165 -4.61 -22.05 -6.63
C ASN A 165 -4.25 -20.84 -7.50
N GLY A 166 -5.03 -19.75 -7.44
CA GLY A 166 -4.77 -18.49 -8.12
C GLY A 166 -4.06 -17.51 -7.21
N LEU A 167 -4.82 -16.79 -6.40
CA LEU A 167 -4.34 -15.66 -5.60
C LEU A 167 -3.18 -16.03 -4.66
N GLU A 168 -3.35 -17.03 -3.77
CA GLU A 168 -2.31 -17.42 -2.81
C GLU A 168 -1.05 -17.90 -3.50
N ARG A 169 -1.18 -18.75 -4.52
CA ARG A 169 -0.02 -19.32 -5.21
C ARG A 169 0.76 -18.26 -5.97
N VAL A 170 0.08 -17.40 -6.72
CA VAL A 170 0.71 -16.35 -7.52
C VAL A 170 1.36 -15.32 -6.61
N THR A 171 0.65 -14.81 -5.61
CA THR A 171 1.20 -13.82 -4.67
C THR A 171 2.39 -14.38 -3.91
N LYS A 172 2.37 -15.66 -3.51
CA LYS A 172 3.49 -16.32 -2.85
C LYS A 172 4.76 -16.32 -3.70
N VAL A 173 4.65 -16.68 -4.98
CA VAL A 173 5.79 -16.68 -5.90
C VAL A 173 6.28 -15.25 -6.13
N MET A 174 5.37 -14.31 -6.38
CA MET A 174 5.72 -12.90 -6.59
C MET A 174 6.42 -12.30 -5.38
N MET A 175 5.90 -12.53 -4.16
CA MET A 175 6.49 -11.99 -2.93
C MET A 175 7.86 -12.58 -2.63
N LEU A 176 8.07 -13.89 -2.85
CA LEU A 176 9.39 -14.50 -2.67
C LEU A 176 10.40 -13.98 -3.71
N ALA A 177 9.97 -13.82 -4.96
CA ALA A 177 10.80 -13.23 -6.02
C ALA A 177 11.13 -11.76 -5.70
N LEU A 178 10.13 -10.97 -5.25
CA LEU A 178 10.31 -9.59 -4.81
C LEU A 178 11.37 -9.48 -3.71
N LEU A 179 11.26 -10.29 -2.66
CA LEU A 179 12.24 -10.30 -1.55
C LEU A 179 13.64 -10.72 -2.04
N GLY A 180 13.73 -11.70 -2.94
CA GLY A 180 15.00 -12.11 -3.54
C GLY A 180 15.66 -11.01 -4.36
N ILE A 181 14.90 -10.37 -5.26
CA ILE A 181 15.37 -9.24 -6.08
C ILE A 181 15.80 -8.07 -5.20
N MET A 182 15.01 -7.75 -4.18
CA MET A 182 15.32 -6.69 -3.23
C MET A 182 16.66 -6.90 -2.52
N VAL A 183 16.94 -8.12 -2.07
CA VAL A 183 18.24 -8.46 -1.44
C VAL A 183 19.38 -8.26 -2.45
N ILE A 184 19.22 -8.70 -3.68
CA ILE A 184 20.22 -8.53 -4.74
C ILE A 184 20.50 -7.05 -5.01
N LEU A 185 19.43 -6.24 -5.14
CA LEU A 185 19.56 -4.80 -5.38
C LEU A 185 20.20 -4.08 -4.18
N ALA A 186 19.80 -4.42 -2.95
CA ALA A 186 20.38 -3.84 -1.75
C ALA A 186 21.89 -4.17 -1.61
N ILE A 187 22.28 -5.41 -1.88
CA ILE A 187 23.70 -5.80 -1.89
C ILE A 187 24.47 -4.98 -2.94
N ASN A 188 23.92 -4.82 -4.15
CA ASN A 188 24.57 -4.01 -5.18
C ASN A 188 24.77 -2.55 -4.76
N SER A 189 23.82 -1.98 -4.02
CA SER A 189 23.90 -0.58 -3.57
C SER A 189 25.04 -0.34 -2.57
N PHE A 190 25.43 -1.33 -1.78
CA PHE A 190 26.59 -1.20 -0.86
C PHE A 190 27.93 -1.08 -1.59
N PHE A 191 28.01 -1.48 -2.85
CA PHE A 191 29.24 -1.38 -3.66
C PHE A 191 29.28 -0.12 -4.53
N MET A 192 28.27 0.78 -4.44
CA MET A 192 28.26 2.04 -5.18
C MET A 192 29.24 3.04 -4.57
N PRO A 193 29.96 3.83 -5.41
CA PRO A 193 30.81 4.91 -4.93
C PRO A 193 29.99 5.91 -4.10
N SER A 194 30.55 6.37 -2.97
CA SER A 194 29.85 7.30 -2.04
C SER A 194 28.52 6.80 -1.45
N GLY A 195 28.16 5.54 -1.64
CA GLY A 195 26.93 4.95 -1.08
C GLY A 195 26.86 5.03 0.45
N GLU A 196 28.03 5.07 1.13
CA GLU A 196 28.13 5.23 2.58
C GLU A 196 27.43 6.49 3.10
N GLN A 197 27.49 7.60 2.35
CA GLN A 197 26.84 8.86 2.72
C GLN A 197 25.31 8.73 2.67
N GLY A 198 24.79 8.03 1.65
CA GLY A 198 23.36 7.75 1.53
C GLY A 198 22.86 6.83 2.65
N ILE A 199 23.66 5.82 3.03
CA ILE A 199 23.34 4.95 4.17
C ILE A 199 23.36 5.73 5.48
N ALA A 200 24.36 6.60 5.67
CA ALA A 200 24.47 7.45 6.86
C ALA A 200 23.27 8.40 6.97
N PHE A 201 22.89 9.10 5.89
CA PHE A 201 21.69 9.95 5.86
C PHE A 201 20.44 9.15 6.24
N TYR A 202 20.29 7.96 5.70
CA TYR A 202 19.11 7.15 5.88
C TYR A 202 18.97 6.53 7.27
N LEU A 203 20.06 6.09 7.88
CA LEU A 203 20.04 5.33 9.14
C LEU A 203 20.55 6.10 10.34
N MET A 204 21.39 7.12 10.14
CA MET A 204 21.94 7.89 11.26
C MET A 204 21.07 9.10 11.57
N PRO A 205 20.72 9.32 12.86
CA PRO A 205 19.95 10.49 13.25
C PRO A 205 20.73 11.79 13.00
N ASN A 206 20.15 12.73 12.25
CA ASN A 206 20.68 14.08 12.05
C ASN A 206 19.77 15.11 12.74
N PHE A 207 20.17 15.60 13.90
CA PHE A 207 19.38 16.55 14.68
C PHE A 207 19.40 17.99 14.12
N GLU A 208 20.39 18.34 13.30
CA GLU A 208 20.42 19.65 12.62
C GLU A 208 19.30 19.74 11.58
N GLU A 209 19.09 18.69 10.79
CA GLU A 209 17.97 18.62 9.85
C GLU A 209 16.62 18.61 10.58
N VAL A 210 16.53 17.95 11.73
CA VAL A 210 15.32 17.98 12.57
C VAL A 210 14.97 19.41 13.03
N GLN A 211 15.97 20.23 13.37
CA GLN A 211 15.73 21.62 13.75
C GLN A 211 15.25 22.48 12.58
N LYS A 212 15.76 22.26 11.37
CA LYS A 212 15.34 22.99 10.16
C LYS A 212 13.90 22.63 9.75
N ILE A 213 13.55 21.36 9.75
CA ILE A 213 12.23 20.86 9.30
C ILE A 213 11.18 21.09 10.39
N GLY A 214 11.56 20.96 11.66
CA GLY A 214 10.68 21.00 12.82
C GLY A 214 10.16 19.62 13.21
N ILE A 215 10.43 19.22 14.44
CA ILE A 215 10.08 17.89 14.98
C ILE A 215 8.57 17.56 14.87
N GLY A 216 7.69 18.56 15.01
CA GLY A 216 6.25 18.37 14.87
C GLY A 216 5.85 17.92 13.47
N THR A 217 6.47 18.48 12.42
CA THR A 217 6.25 18.07 11.03
C THR A 217 6.70 16.63 10.80
N ILE A 218 7.88 16.28 11.32
CA ILE A 218 8.44 14.92 11.19
C ILE A 218 7.53 13.91 11.89
N ILE A 219 7.07 14.18 13.10
CA ILE A 219 6.15 13.30 13.85
C ILE A 219 4.87 13.06 13.05
N VAL A 220 4.23 14.09 12.54
CA VAL A 220 2.98 13.97 11.78
C VAL A 220 3.20 13.17 10.51
N ASN A 221 4.26 13.45 9.75
CA ASN A 221 4.56 12.72 8.52
C ASN A 221 4.91 11.25 8.78
N ALA A 222 5.65 10.95 9.85
CA ALA A 222 5.98 9.59 10.25
C ALA A 222 4.74 8.80 10.72
N MET A 223 3.85 9.44 11.47
CA MET A 223 2.57 8.87 11.89
C MET A 223 1.68 8.59 10.68
N ASN A 224 1.59 9.52 9.73
CA ASN A 224 0.83 9.34 8.49
C ASN A 224 1.39 8.19 7.65
N GLN A 225 2.70 8.12 7.49
CA GLN A 225 3.36 7.05 6.75
C GLN A 225 3.14 5.67 7.40
N ALA A 226 3.25 5.57 8.72
CA ALA A 226 3.03 4.34 9.47
C ALA A 226 1.58 3.81 9.34
N PHE A 227 0.64 4.73 9.17
CA PHE A 227 -0.76 4.42 8.97
C PHE A 227 -1.03 3.96 7.52
N PHE A 228 -0.46 4.67 6.57
CA PHE A 228 -0.66 4.42 5.14
C PHE A 228 -0.04 3.09 4.70
N THR A 229 1.17 2.75 5.22
CA THR A 229 1.94 1.61 4.75
C THR A 229 1.21 0.26 4.88
N LEU A 230 0.36 0.08 5.88
CA LEU A 230 -0.39 -1.15 6.12
C LEU A 230 -1.76 -1.20 5.41
N SER A 231 -2.11 -0.20 4.60
CA SER A 231 -3.39 -0.11 3.86
C SER A 231 -4.63 -0.34 4.74
N LEU A 232 -4.64 0.27 5.96
CA LEU A 232 -5.68 0.07 6.95
C LEU A 232 -6.94 0.88 6.63
N GLY A 233 -8.11 0.34 6.98
CA GLY A 233 -9.38 1.07 6.95
C GLY A 233 -10.28 0.79 5.75
N ILE A 234 -9.77 0.23 4.66
CA ILE A 234 -10.61 -0.14 3.49
C ILE A 234 -11.18 -1.55 3.56
N GLY A 235 -10.77 -2.38 4.52
CA GLY A 235 -11.29 -3.74 4.66
C GLY A 235 -10.48 -4.82 3.95
N ALA A 236 -9.42 -4.48 3.21
CA ALA A 236 -8.58 -5.45 2.53
C ALA A 236 -7.94 -6.45 3.52
N MET A 237 -7.52 -5.98 4.68
CA MET A 237 -6.98 -6.87 5.71
C MET A 237 -8.07 -7.70 6.38
N ALA A 238 -9.30 -7.19 6.49
CA ALA A 238 -10.43 -7.93 7.03
C ALA A 238 -10.80 -9.13 6.13
N ILE A 239 -10.74 -8.96 4.79
CA ILE A 239 -11.01 -10.10 3.89
C ILE A 239 -10.00 -11.23 4.11
N PHE A 240 -8.69 -10.92 4.30
CA PHE A 240 -7.69 -11.94 4.60
C PHE A 240 -7.92 -12.56 5.98
N GLY A 241 -8.32 -11.77 6.97
CA GLY A 241 -8.79 -12.26 8.26
C GLY A 241 -9.90 -13.30 8.11
N SER A 242 -10.84 -13.12 7.17
CA SER A 242 -11.93 -14.07 6.93
C SER A 242 -11.48 -15.41 6.32
N TYR A 243 -10.26 -15.50 5.81
CA TYR A 243 -9.71 -16.70 5.16
C TYR A 243 -8.82 -17.53 6.05
N ILE A 244 -8.51 -17.07 7.29
CA ILE A 244 -7.66 -17.81 8.23
C ILE A 244 -8.46 -18.54 9.32
N GLY A 245 -7.84 -19.59 9.84
CA GLY A 245 -8.37 -20.36 10.98
C GLY A 245 -8.04 -19.72 12.33
N LYS A 246 -8.34 -20.47 13.40
CA LYS A 246 -8.18 -20.04 14.81
C LYS A 246 -6.92 -20.63 15.48
N GLU A 247 -5.99 -21.16 14.71
CA GLU A 247 -4.79 -21.84 15.23
C GLU A 247 -3.77 -20.84 15.80
N ARG A 248 -3.81 -19.59 15.33
CA ARG A 248 -2.87 -18.52 15.71
C ARG A 248 -3.58 -17.27 16.22
N SER A 249 -2.93 -16.58 17.16
CA SER A 249 -3.37 -15.29 17.66
C SER A 249 -3.12 -14.20 16.62
N LEU A 250 -4.05 -13.25 16.48
CA LEU A 250 -3.98 -12.25 15.43
C LEU A 250 -2.92 -11.18 15.67
N LEU A 251 -2.62 -10.85 16.93
CA LEU A 251 -1.53 -9.92 17.23
C LEU A 251 -0.20 -10.44 16.68
N GLY A 252 0.09 -11.74 16.85
CA GLY A 252 1.31 -12.34 16.31
C GLY A 252 1.37 -12.32 14.79
N GLU A 253 0.25 -12.57 14.12
CA GLU A 253 0.18 -12.50 12.66
C GLU A 253 0.30 -11.06 12.15
N SER A 254 -0.29 -10.07 12.85
CA SER A 254 -0.15 -8.65 12.53
C SER A 254 1.31 -8.18 12.65
N VAL A 255 2.03 -8.64 13.68
CA VAL A 255 3.46 -8.35 13.83
C VAL A 255 4.26 -8.95 12.68
N ASN A 256 3.98 -10.18 12.26
CA ASN A 256 4.69 -10.81 11.14
C ASN A 256 4.48 -10.04 9.82
N VAL A 257 3.24 -9.59 9.56
CA VAL A 257 2.93 -8.77 8.38
C VAL A 257 3.66 -7.43 8.44
N ALA A 258 3.61 -6.74 9.60
CA ALA A 258 4.29 -5.46 9.79
C ALA A 258 5.82 -5.58 9.65
N ILE A 259 6.43 -6.67 10.14
CA ILE A 259 7.87 -6.93 9.97
C ILE A 259 8.23 -7.07 8.49
N LEU A 260 7.46 -7.82 7.71
CA LEU A 260 7.72 -7.97 6.27
C LEU A 260 7.53 -6.66 5.51
N ASP A 261 6.48 -5.91 5.82
CA ASP A 261 6.21 -4.59 5.27
C ASP A 261 7.39 -3.63 5.54
N THR A 262 7.80 -3.56 6.81
CA THR A 262 8.93 -2.73 7.25
C THR A 262 10.25 -3.15 6.58
N LEU A 263 10.49 -4.45 6.47
CA LEU A 263 11.70 -4.96 5.83
C LEU A 263 11.79 -4.49 4.38
N VAL A 264 10.69 -4.51 3.63
CA VAL A 264 10.67 -4.00 2.26
C VAL A 264 10.82 -2.49 2.22
N ALA A 265 10.12 -1.74 3.08
CA ALA A 265 10.25 -0.28 3.15
C ALA A 265 11.69 0.15 3.47
N LEU A 266 12.30 -0.48 4.48
CA LEU A 266 13.68 -0.17 4.86
C LEU A 266 14.70 -0.56 3.79
N SER A 267 14.51 -1.71 3.14
CA SER A 267 15.40 -2.14 2.06
C SER A 267 15.28 -1.26 0.82
N SER A 268 14.10 -0.71 0.53
CA SER A 268 13.92 0.25 -0.55
C SER A 268 14.76 1.52 -0.33
N GLY A 269 14.80 2.02 0.90
CA GLY A 269 15.70 3.12 1.26
C GLY A 269 17.17 2.76 1.07
N LEU A 270 17.59 1.53 1.47
CA LEU A 270 18.96 1.05 1.26
C LEU A 270 19.33 0.89 -0.22
N ILE A 271 18.36 0.74 -1.12
CA ILE A 271 18.58 0.71 -2.57
C ILE A 271 18.66 2.13 -3.12
N ILE A 272 17.76 3.01 -2.71
CA ILE A 272 17.56 4.33 -3.33
C ILE A 272 18.56 5.37 -2.83
N PHE A 273 18.74 5.51 -1.50
CA PHE A 273 19.60 6.57 -0.95
C PHE A 273 21.08 6.45 -1.36
N PRO A 274 21.72 5.27 -1.29
CA PRO A 274 23.08 5.13 -1.79
C PRO A 274 23.21 5.52 -3.26
N ALA A 275 22.23 5.14 -4.08
CA ALA A 275 22.20 5.49 -5.49
C ALA A 275 22.07 6.99 -5.73
N CYS A 276 21.18 7.68 -5.00
CA CYS A 276 21.01 9.13 -5.10
C CYS A 276 22.29 9.89 -4.71
N PHE A 277 22.91 9.53 -3.59
CA PHE A 277 24.15 10.16 -3.12
C PHE A 277 25.34 9.87 -4.02
N ALA A 278 25.44 8.66 -4.58
CA ALA A 278 26.50 8.31 -5.53
C ALA A 278 26.50 9.18 -6.80
N TYR A 279 25.31 9.62 -7.22
CA TYR A 279 25.13 10.38 -8.46
C TYR A 279 24.70 11.84 -8.24
N GLY A 280 24.71 12.33 -6.99
CA GLY A 280 24.42 13.72 -6.64
C GLY A 280 23.00 14.16 -6.99
N VAL A 281 22.03 13.26 -6.79
CA VAL A 281 20.61 13.50 -7.09
C VAL A 281 19.81 13.74 -5.82
N ASP A 282 18.89 14.72 -5.86
CA ASP A 282 18.02 15.03 -4.74
C ASP A 282 17.05 13.89 -4.43
N VAL A 283 16.98 13.55 -3.14
CA VAL A 283 16.20 12.42 -2.63
C VAL A 283 14.71 12.72 -2.48
N ASP A 284 14.31 13.97 -2.67
CA ASP A 284 12.94 14.48 -2.49
C ASP A 284 12.18 14.77 -3.81
N SER A 285 12.62 14.16 -4.92
CA SER A 285 12.11 14.45 -6.27
C SER A 285 10.74 13.79 -6.60
N GLY A 286 10.05 13.15 -5.65
CA GLY A 286 8.73 12.55 -5.87
C GLY A 286 8.71 11.45 -6.94
N PRO A 287 7.70 11.43 -7.86
CA PRO A 287 7.62 10.44 -8.95
C PRO A 287 8.84 10.45 -9.86
N SER A 288 9.45 11.62 -10.07
CA SER A 288 10.65 11.78 -10.89
C SER A 288 11.81 10.92 -10.39
N LEU A 289 11.89 10.67 -9.08
CA LEU A 289 12.91 9.81 -8.50
C LEU A 289 12.91 8.41 -9.15
N ILE A 290 11.75 7.80 -9.31
CA ILE A 290 11.64 6.43 -9.83
C ILE A 290 11.69 6.39 -11.35
N PHE A 291 11.02 7.32 -12.02
CA PHE A 291 10.83 7.25 -13.48
C PHE A 291 11.87 8.01 -14.28
N ILE A 292 12.62 8.93 -13.64
CA ILE A 292 13.65 9.74 -14.31
C ILE A 292 15.00 9.48 -13.68
N THR A 293 15.12 9.69 -12.37
CA THR A 293 16.40 9.63 -11.67
C THR A 293 17.02 8.25 -11.63
N LEU A 294 16.29 7.25 -11.13
CA LEU A 294 16.82 5.88 -11.03
C LEU A 294 17.17 5.26 -12.39
N PRO A 295 16.37 5.41 -13.47
CA PRO A 295 16.79 4.98 -14.80
C PRO A 295 18.10 5.64 -15.27
N ASN A 296 18.29 6.93 -14.98
CA ASN A 296 19.54 7.61 -15.30
C ASN A 296 20.72 7.04 -14.49
N ILE A 297 20.52 6.76 -13.21
CA ILE A 297 21.53 6.10 -12.37
C ILE A 297 21.89 4.73 -12.96
N PHE A 298 20.90 3.92 -13.31
CA PHE A 298 21.14 2.60 -13.91
C PHE A 298 21.93 2.71 -15.22
N ASN A 299 21.66 3.71 -16.06
CA ASN A 299 22.42 3.92 -17.30
C ASN A 299 23.90 4.15 -17.09
N ASN A 300 24.30 4.69 -15.93
CA ASN A 300 25.69 4.95 -15.56
C ASN A 300 26.37 3.75 -14.86
N LEU A 301 25.63 2.68 -14.58
CA LEU A 301 26.17 1.46 -13.94
C LEU A 301 26.61 0.42 -14.96
N PRO A 302 27.65 -0.37 -14.66
CA PRO A 302 27.91 -1.60 -15.39
C PRO A 302 26.70 -2.52 -15.34
N LEU A 303 26.28 -3.07 -16.49
CA LEU A 303 25.06 -3.87 -16.61
C LEU A 303 23.77 -3.11 -16.20
N GLY A 304 23.72 -1.80 -16.37
CA GLY A 304 22.62 -0.94 -15.93
C GLY A 304 21.25 -1.38 -16.45
N ARG A 305 21.18 -1.87 -17.69
CA ARG A 305 19.96 -2.46 -18.25
C ARG A 305 19.45 -3.67 -17.42
N LEU A 306 20.34 -4.49 -16.88
CA LEU A 306 19.96 -5.61 -16.01
C LEU A 306 19.44 -5.10 -14.68
N TRP A 307 20.16 -4.16 -14.04
CA TRP A 307 19.77 -3.60 -12.75
C TRP A 307 18.45 -2.84 -12.82
N GLY A 308 18.28 -2.02 -13.86
CA GLY A 308 17.03 -1.32 -14.08
C GLY A 308 15.86 -2.28 -14.37
N SER A 309 16.07 -3.32 -15.15
CA SER A 309 15.04 -4.34 -15.41
C SER A 309 14.64 -5.08 -14.12
N LEU A 310 15.60 -5.48 -13.30
CA LEU A 310 15.34 -6.13 -12.00
C LEU A 310 14.58 -5.19 -11.06
N PHE A 311 14.95 -3.91 -11.02
CA PHE A 311 14.26 -2.90 -10.23
C PHE A 311 12.80 -2.74 -10.66
N PHE A 312 12.52 -2.60 -11.96
CA PHE A 312 11.15 -2.46 -12.43
C PHE A 312 10.32 -3.76 -12.36
N VAL A 313 10.94 -4.95 -12.38
CA VAL A 313 10.25 -6.21 -12.00
C VAL A 313 9.85 -6.18 -10.53
N PHE A 314 10.78 -5.79 -9.66
CA PHE A 314 10.52 -5.62 -8.22
C PHE A 314 9.35 -4.66 -7.98
N MET A 315 9.37 -3.47 -8.61
CA MET A 315 8.29 -2.49 -8.53
C MET A 315 6.96 -3.02 -9.08
N SER A 316 6.99 -3.72 -10.20
CA SER A 316 5.80 -4.32 -10.81
C SER A 316 5.19 -5.38 -9.89
N PHE A 317 6.01 -6.20 -9.23
CA PHE A 317 5.51 -7.20 -8.28
C PHE A 317 4.93 -6.56 -7.02
N ALA A 318 5.54 -5.51 -6.50
CA ALA A 318 4.99 -4.74 -5.39
C ALA A 318 3.62 -4.12 -5.75
N ALA A 319 3.51 -3.51 -6.92
CA ALA A 319 2.25 -2.95 -7.39
C ALA A 319 1.17 -4.03 -7.62
N LEU A 320 1.52 -5.11 -8.33
CA LEU A 320 0.58 -6.19 -8.66
C LEU A 320 0.10 -6.95 -7.43
N SER A 321 0.92 -7.13 -6.38
CA SER A 321 0.48 -7.80 -5.15
C SER A 321 -0.64 -7.04 -4.46
N THR A 322 -0.56 -5.71 -4.37
CA THR A 322 -1.63 -4.86 -3.84
C THR A 322 -2.86 -4.87 -4.75
N VAL A 323 -2.68 -4.78 -6.07
CA VAL A 323 -3.78 -4.88 -7.05
C VAL A 323 -4.55 -6.19 -6.86
N LEU A 324 -3.86 -7.33 -6.78
CA LEU A 324 -4.49 -8.63 -6.57
C LEU A 324 -5.26 -8.71 -5.25
N ALA A 325 -4.69 -8.14 -4.19
CA ALA A 325 -5.27 -8.14 -2.85
C ALA A 325 -6.57 -7.32 -2.78
N VAL A 326 -6.57 -6.10 -3.30
CA VAL A 326 -7.76 -5.23 -3.31
C VAL A 326 -8.80 -5.73 -4.31
N PHE A 327 -8.37 -6.29 -5.44
CA PHE A 327 -9.31 -6.91 -6.39
C PHE A 327 -10.02 -8.12 -5.79
N GLU A 328 -9.34 -8.91 -4.96
CA GLU A 328 -9.95 -10.01 -4.17
C GLU A 328 -11.00 -9.48 -3.20
N GLU A 329 -10.71 -8.39 -2.48
CA GLU A 329 -11.66 -7.75 -1.58
C GLU A 329 -12.94 -7.35 -2.32
N ILE A 330 -12.82 -6.61 -3.43
CA ILE A 330 -13.94 -6.18 -4.27
C ILE A 330 -14.73 -7.40 -4.79
N THR A 331 -14.01 -8.43 -5.25
CA THR A 331 -14.61 -9.68 -5.75
C THR A 331 -15.41 -10.38 -4.65
N ALA A 332 -14.86 -10.49 -3.46
CA ALA A 332 -15.54 -11.10 -2.33
C ALA A 332 -16.75 -10.28 -1.86
N CYS A 333 -16.67 -8.94 -1.91
CA CYS A 333 -17.80 -8.06 -1.63
C CYS A 333 -18.95 -8.30 -2.61
N THR A 334 -18.67 -8.37 -3.92
CA THR A 334 -19.70 -8.65 -4.95
C THR A 334 -20.28 -10.06 -4.82
N GLN A 335 -19.48 -11.06 -4.47
CA GLN A 335 -20.00 -12.40 -4.18
C GLN A 335 -20.98 -12.41 -3.00
N ASP A 336 -20.62 -11.72 -1.91
CA ASP A 336 -21.48 -11.68 -0.70
C ASP A 336 -22.74 -10.82 -0.93
N LEU A 337 -22.67 -9.74 -1.73
CA LEU A 337 -23.84 -8.89 -2.01
C LEU A 337 -24.85 -9.53 -2.96
N PHE A 338 -24.35 -10.08 -4.07
CA PHE A 338 -25.21 -10.51 -5.17
C PHE A 338 -25.34 -12.03 -5.28
N GLY A 339 -24.60 -12.80 -4.46
CA GLY A 339 -24.58 -14.26 -4.55
C GLY A 339 -23.95 -14.80 -5.85
N TRP A 340 -23.16 -13.98 -6.55
CA TRP A 340 -22.55 -14.38 -7.82
C TRP A 340 -21.41 -15.38 -7.62
N GLY A 341 -21.24 -16.24 -8.63
CA GLY A 341 -20.07 -17.09 -8.68
C GLY A 341 -18.78 -16.28 -8.90
N ARG A 342 -17.65 -16.78 -8.44
CA ARG A 342 -16.34 -16.12 -8.47
C ARG A 342 -15.95 -15.59 -9.84
N LYS A 343 -16.03 -16.41 -10.91
CA LYS A 343 -15.68 -16.00 -12.27
C LYS A 343 -16.52 -14.82 -12.76
N LYS A 344 -17.84 -14.87 -12.52
CA LYS A 344 -18.76 -13.76 -12.89
C LYS A 344 -18.39 -12.48 -12.14
N SER A 345 -18.14 -12.57 -10.84
CA SER A 345 -17.72 -11.42 -10.02
C SER A 345 -16.40 -10.82 -10.53
N CYS A 346 -15.39 -11.64 -10.82
CA CYS A 346 -14.12 -11.15 -11.36
C CYS A 346 -14.29 -10.44 -12.72
N ILE A 347 -15.04 -11.02 -13.64
CA ILE A 347 -15.23 -10.43 -14.98
C ILE A 347 -15.98 -9.09 -14.88
N VAL A 348 -17.09 -9.05 -14.14
CA VAL A 348 -17.89 -7.82 -14.00
C VAL A 348 -17.07 -6.73 -13.31
N ASN A 349 -16.37 -7.06 -12.21
CA ASN A 349 -15.52 -6.09 -11.52
C ASN A 349 -14.33 -5.64 -12.38
N GLY A 350 -13.74 -6.53 -13.19
CA GLY A 350 -12.69 -6.17 -14.13
C GLY A 350 -13.14 -5.17 -15.18
N ILE A 351 -14.31 -5.39 -15.79
CA ILE A 351 -14.91 -4.45 -16.75
C ILE A 351 -15.23 -3.12 -16.08
N LEU A 352 -15.84 -3.16 -14.89
CA LEU A 352 -16.19 -1.95 -14.14
C LEU A 352 -14.96 -1.15 -13.77
N LEU A 353 -13.91 -1.80 -13.24
CA LEU A 353 -12.64 -1.15 -12.91
C LEU A 353 -11.95 -0.58 -14.14
N PHE A 354 -11.94 -1.29 -15.27
CA PHE A 354 -11.37 -0.76 -16.49
C PHE A 354 -12.02 0.57 -16.89
N VAL A 355 -13.35 0.63 -16.88
CA VAL A 355 -14.11 1.86 -17.19
C VAL A 355 -13.84 2.96 -16.16
N LEU A 356 -13.88 2.62 -14.86
CA LEU A 356 -13.69 3.59 -13.78
C LEU A 356 -12.25 4.13 -13.72
N SER A 357 -11.25 3.37 -14.16
CA SER A 357 -9.83 3.81 -14.18
C SER A 357 -9.48 4.66 -15.42
N LEU A 358 -10.35 4.72 -16.44
CA LEU A 358 -10.11 5.55 -17.63
C LEU A 358 -9.91 7.04 -17.30
N PRO A 359 -10.73 7.70 -16.45
CA PRO A 359 -10.53 9.10 -16.11
C PRO A 359 -9.15 9.39 -15.50
N CYS A 360 -8.66 8.50 -14.62
CA CYS A 360 -7.32 8.61 -14.05
C CYS A 360 -6.24 8.58 -15.13
N SER A 361 -6.24 7.55 -15.99
CA SER A 361 -5.26 7.42 -17.08
C SER A 361 -5.35 8.57 -18.09
N LEU A 362 -6.55 9.05 -18.39
CA LEU A 362 -6.77 10.16 -19.31
C LEU A 362 -6.47 11.53 -18.69
N GLY A 363 -6.43 11.63 -17.36
CA GLY A 363 -6.11 12.84 -16.63
C GLY A 363 -4.72 13.42 -16.92
N PHE A 364 -3.80 12.62 -17.45
CA PHE A 364 -2.46 13.06 -17.87
C PHE A 364 -2.37 13.52 -19.34
N ASN A 365 -3.45 13.35 -20.11
CA ASN A 365 -3.48 13.66 -21.54
C ASN A 365 -4.82 14.30 -21.96
N LEU A 366 -5.80 13.55 -22.42
CA LEU A 366 -7.07 14.09 -22.95
C LEU A 366 -7.89 14.86 -21.92
N LEU A 367 -7.80 14.53 -20.64
CA LEU A 367 -8.51 15.16 -19.53
C LEU A 367 -7.60 16.01 -18.63
N SER A 368 -6.40 16.35 -19.08
CA SER A 368 -5.41 17.13 -18.30
C SER A 368 -5.88 18.54 -17.91
N PHE A 369 -6.93 19.05 -18.57
CA PHE A 369 -7.58 20.31 -18.20
C PHE A 369 -8.41 20.21 -16.90
N ILE A 370 -8.70 19.01 -16.42
CA ILE A 370 -9.39 18.77 -15.14
C ILE A 370 -8.37 18.76 -14.03
N GLN A 371 -8.33 19.83 -13.24
CA GLN A 371 -7.40 20.05 -12.12
C GLN A 371 -8.19 20.21 -10.82
N PRO A 372 -8.66 19.12 -10.22
CA PRO A 372 -9.71 19.16 -9.20
C PRO A 372 -9.26 19.69 -7.83
N LEU A 373 -7.95 19.68 -7.54
CA LEU A 373 -7.37 20.19 -6.29
C LEU A 373 -6.57 21.49 -6.48
N GLY A 374 -6.69 22.12 -7.65
CA GLY A 374 -5.97 23.34 -7.99
C GLY A 374 -5.01 23.15 -9.16
N GLU A 375 -4.35 24.25 -9.57
CA GLU A 375 -3.46 24.27 -10.73
C GLU A 375 -2.30 23.27 -10.60
N GLY A 376 -2.04 22.50 -11.66
CA GLY A 376 -1.00 21.47 -11.70
C GLY A 376 -1.41 20.11 -11.12
N THR A 377 -2.62 19.96 -10.58
CA THR A 377 -3.12 18.66 -10.09
C THR A 377 -3.83 17.85 -11.17
N SER A 378 -3.90 16.56 -10.99
CA SER A 378 -4.56 15.61 -11.88
C SER A 378 -5.76 14.91 -11.20
N ILE A 379 -6.53 14.16 -11.98
CA ILE A 379 -7.60 13.30 -11.44
C ILE A 379 -7.02 12.27 -10.45
N MET A 380 -5.81 11.76 -10.70
CA MET A 380 -5.12 10.83 -9.80
C MET A 380 -4.88 11.44 -8.42
N ASP A 381 -4.51 12.73 -8.36
CA ASP A 381 -4.28 13.41 -7.08
C ASP A 381 -5.55 13.52 -6.26
N LEU A 382 -6.72 13.74 -6.90
CA LEU A 382 -8.02 13.72 -6.23
C LEU A 382 -8.35 12.32 -5.70
N GLU A 383 -8.16 11.28 -6.51
CA GLU A 383 -8.44 9.90 -6.12
C GLU A 383 -7.56 9.47 -4.94
N ASP A 384 -6.24 9.75 -5.01
CA ASP A 384 -5.31 9.49 -3.90
C ASP A 384 -5.68 10.30 -2.66
N PHE A 385 -6.04 11.59 -2.80
CA PHE A 385 -6.48 12.41 -1.68
C PHE A 385 -7.69 11.80 -0.97
N ILE A 386 -8.72 11.41 -1.70
CA ILE A 386 -9.93 10.82 -1.12
C ILE A 386 -9.60 9.52 -0.40
N VAL A 387 -8.78 8.66 -0.99
CA VAL A 387 -8.40 7.39 -0.36
C VAL A 387 -7.50 7.62 0.85
N SER A 388 -6.38 8.32 0.66
CA SER A 388 -5.31 8.43 1.66
C SER A 388 -5.68 9.33 2.83
N ASN A 389 -6.40 10.43 2.59
CA ASN A 389 -6.70 11.42 3.63
C ASN A 389 -8.11 11.33 4.20
N LEU A 390 -9.06 10.67 3.51
CA LEU A 390 -10.43 10.53 4.01
C LEU A 390 -10.77 9.08 4.35
N ILE A 391 -10.70 8.16 3.36
CA ILE A 391 -11.24 6.80 3.52
C ILE A 391 -10.41 5.97 4.48
N LEU A 392 -9.08 5.94 4.35
CA LEU A 392 -8.20 5.15 5.22
C LEU A 392 -8.29 5.60 6.69
N PRO A 393 -8.13 6.90 7.02
CA PRO A 393 -8.24 7.33 8.41
C PRO A 393 -9.64 7.14 9.01
N LEU A 394 -10.70 7.55 8.30
CA LEU A 394 -12.07 7.39 8.79
C LEU A 394 -12.45 5.91 8.93
N GLY A 395 -12.07 5.09 7.97
CA GLY A 395 -12.32 3.65 8.01
C GLY A 395 -11.65 2.99 9.20
N SER A 396 -10.41 3.33 9.47
CA SER A 396 -9.69 2.81 10.64
C SER A 396 -10.27 3.32 11.95
N LEU A 397 -10.71 4.58 12.00
CA LEU A 397 -11.42 5.10 13.17
C LEU A 397 -12.69 4.30 13.44
N VAL A 398 -13.45 3.99 12.40
CA VAL A 398 -14.67 3.17 12.52
C VAL A 398 -14.33 1.76 13.01
N ILE A 399 -13.28 1.12 12.48
CA ILE A 399 -12.79 -0.19 12.91
C ILE A 399 -12.42 -0.19 14.39
N ILE A 400 -11.65 0.81 14.84
CA ILE A 400 -11.26 0.95 16.24
C ILE A 400 -12.50 1.10 17.11
N LEU A 401 -13.38 2.05 16.80
CA LEU A 401 -14.59 2.33 17.59
C LEU A 401 -15.52 1.13 17.63
N PHE A 402 -15.67 0.41 16.52
CA PHE A 402 -16.46 -0.82 16.47
C PHE A 402 -15.92 -1.90 17.40
N CYS A 403 -14.60 -2.07 17.47
CA CYS A 403 -13.95 -3.05 18.34
C CYS A 403 -13.97 -2.67 19.84
N VAL A 404 -14.07 -1.38 20.20
CA VAL A 404 -13.93 -0.96 21.60
C VAL A 404 -15.23 -0.51 22.25
N LEU A 405 -16.18 0.03 21.50
CA LEU A 405 -17.43 0.57 22.05
C LEU A 405 -18.44 -0.53 22.38
N LYS A 406 -19.19 -0.35 23.46
CA LYS A 406 -20.31 -1.25 23.85
C LYS A 406 -21.44 -1.28 22.80
N LYS A 407 -21.61 -0.21 22.02
CA LYS A 407 -22.56 -0.12 20.90
C LYS A 407 -22.02 -0.67 19.58
N GLY A 408 -20.78 -1.17 19.57
CA GLY A 408 -20.17 -1.89 18.47
C GLY A 408 -20.05 -3.38 18.83
N TRP A 409 -19.05 -4.07 18.25
CA TRP A 409 -18.73 -5.46 18.59
C TRP A 409 -18.20 -5.58 20.02
N GLY A 410 -17.46 -4.57 20.48
CA GLY A 410 -17.00 -4.40 21.85
C GLY A 410 -15.67 -5.08 22.16
N TRP A 411 -14.95 -4.50 23.15
CA TRP A 411 -13.61 -4.92 23.56
C TRP A 411 -13.50 -6.42 23.93
N ASP A 412 -14.48 -6.93 24.68
CA ASP A 412 -14.39 -8.31 25.19
C ASP A 412 -14.53 -9.35 24.07
N ASN A 413 -15.33 -9.07 23.05
CA ASN A 413 -15.43 -9.90 21.86
C ASN A 413 -14.15 -9.82 21.02
N TYR A 414 -13.65 -8.58 20.79
CA TYR A 414 -12.41 -8.35 20.05
C TYR A 414 -11.23 -9.10 20.69
N ILE A 415 -10.98 -8.89 21.98
CA ILE A 415 -9.80 -9.49 22.65
C ILE A 415 -9.88 -11.01 22.71
N ARG A 416 -11.08 -11.57 22.90
CA ARG A 416 -11.30 -13.02 22.86
C ARG A 416 -10.95 -13.58 21.49
N GLU A 417 -11.42 -12.93 20.42
CA GLU A 417 -11.12 -13.37 19.05
C GLU A 417 -9.62 -13.18 18.73
N ALA A 418 -9.06 -12.00 18.98
CA ALA A 418 -7.66 -11.70 18.69
C ALA A 418 -6.68 -12.65 19.40
N ASN A 419 -7.01 -13.06 20.62
CA ASN A 419 -6.19 -13.93 21.48
C ASN A 419 -6.45 -15.44 21.27
N THR A 420 -7.39 -15.80 20.39
CA THR A 420 -7.63 -17.21 20.06
C THR A 420 -6.45 -17.79 19.28
N GLY A 421 -5.99 -18.98 19.70
CA GLY A 421 -4.86 -19.69 19.11
C GLY A 421 -3.52 -19.41 19.80
N LYS A 422 -2.43 -19.96 19.20
CA LYS A 422 -1.07 -19.86 19.73
C LYS A 422 -0.37 -18.59 19.19
N GLY A 423 0.43 -17.91 20.01
CA GLY A 423 1.26 -16.77 19.62
C GLY A 423 1.16 -15.60 20.59
N LEU A 424 1.57 -14.41 20.14
CA LEU A 424 1.52 -13.17 20.91
C LEU A 424 0.06 -12.80 21.19
N LYS A 425 -0.23 -12.45 22.43
CA LYS A 425 -1.59 -12.12 22.88
C LYS A 425 -1.66 -10.66 23.30
N MET A 426 -2.75 -10.01 22.91
CA MET A 426 -3.06 -8.67 23.37
C MET A 426 -3.46 -8.71 24.85
N LYS A 427 -2.88 -7.82 25.65
CA LYS A 427 -3.12 -7.77 27.09
C LYS A 427 -4.22 -6.76 27.42
N ASN A 428 -4.99 -7.01 28.48
CA ASN A 428 -6.11 -6.16 28.88
C ASN A 428 -5.72 -4.73 29.25
N PHE A 429 -4.49 -4.48 29.71
CA PHE A 429 -4.04 -3.12 30.03
C PHE A 429 -4.01 -2.22 28.78
N MET A 430 -3.90 -2.80 27.57
CA MET A 430 -3.94 -2.04 26.32
C MET A 430 -5.33 -1.45 26.03
N ARG A 431 -6.37 -1.87 26.76
CA ARG A 431 -7.74 -1.38 26.55
C ARG A 431 -7.82 0.15 26.63
N GLY A 432 -7.23 0.75 27.67
CA GLY A 432 -7.25 2.21 27.86
C GLY A 432 -6.57 2.95 26.71
N TYR A 433 -5.41 2.44 26.28
CA TYR A 433 -4.69 2.98 25.13
C TYR A 433 -5.53 2.91 23.85
N VAL A 434 -6.04 1.74 23.52
CA VAL A 434 -6.78 1.49 22.29
C VAL A 434 -8.14 2.20 22.26
N THR A 435 -8.76 2.41 23.43
CA THR A 435 -10.07 3.06 23.51
C THR A 435 -9.96 4.60 23.48
N CYS A 436 -8.91 5.17 24.04
CA CYS A 436 -8.79 6.63 24.22
C CYS A 436 -7.70 7.24 23.34
N VAL A 437 -6.48 6.68 23.37
CA VAL A 437 -5.33 7.30 22.69
C VAL A 437 -5.35 7.04 21.20
N LEU A 438 -5.56 5.80 20.79
CA LEU A 438 -5.53 5.40 19.40
C LEU A 438 -6.56 6.13 18.52
N PRO A 439 -7.86 6.28 18.92
CA PRO A 439 -8.82 7.08 18.15
C PRO A 439 -8.41 8.55 18.02
N VAL A 440 -7.87 9.15 19.09
CA VAL A 440 -7.40 10.55 19.06
C VAL A 440 -6.25 10.71 18.06
N MET A 441 -5.30 9.79 18.04
CA MET A 441 -4.20 9.82 17.07
C MET A 441 -4.74 9.77 15.62
N VAL A 442 -5.72 8.92 15.33
CA VAL A 442 -6.33 8.80 13.99
C VAL A 442 -7.11 10.06 13.62
N ILE A 443 -7.85 10.66 14.58
CA ILE A 443 -8.56 11.93 14.36
C ILE A 443 -7.57 13.06 14.06
N VAL A 444 -6.46 13.14 14.80
CA VAL A 444 -5.41 14.13 14.55
C VAL A 444 -4.84 13.99 13.15
N LEU A 445 -4.55 12.74 12.70
CA LEU A 445 -4.09 12.47 11.33
C LEU A 445 -5.10 12.95 10.30
N PHE A 446 -6.37 12.60 10.47
CA PHE A 446 -7.45 12.98 9.57
C PHE A 446 -7.56 14.50 9.44
N VAL A 447 -7.60 15.21 10.57
CA VAL A 447 -7.72 16.69 10.58
C VAL A 447 -6.52 17.36 9.92
N ILE A 448 -5.30 16.91 10.25
CA ILE A 448 -4.07 17.47 9.65
C ILE A 448 -4.00 17.18 8.14
N GLY A 449 -4.41 15.98 7.73
CA GLY A 449 -4.48 15.62 6.30
C GLY A 449 -5.36 16.60 5.51
N ILE A 450 -6.56 16.91 6.02
CA ILE A 450 -7.46 17.88 5.41
C ILE A 450 -6.85 19.29 5.40
N ILE A 451 -6.37 19.78 6.56
CA ILE A 451 -5.84 21.15 6.67
C ILE A 451 -4.70 21.35 5.68
N ARG A 452 -3.77 20.41 5.57
CA ARG A 452 -2.60 20.55 4.66
C ARG A 452 -3.00 20.65 3.21
N THR A 453 -3.97 19.87 2.76
CA THR A 453 -4.42 19.90 1.36
C THR A 453 -5.05 21.24 0.99
N PHE A 454 -5.88 21.80 1.88
CA PHE A 454 -6.57 23.08 1.61
C PHE A 454 -5.75 24.33 2.03
N ALA A 455 -4.66 24.17 2.77
CA ALA A 455 -3.75 25.30 3.08
C ALA A 455 -2.66 25.49 1.99
N GLN A 456 -2.49 24.52 1.10
CA GLN A 456 -1.55 24.57 -0.04
C GLN A 456 -2.23 24.92 -1.37
N SER A 457 -3.56 24.89 -1.42
CA SER A 457 -4.40 25.40 -2.51
C SER A 457 -4.73 26.89 -2.26
#